data_7cf118d8bb01852cd9158218acd37c28
#
_entry.id   7cf118d8bb01852cd9158218acd37c28
#
_cell.length_a   1.000
_cell.length_b   1.000
_cell.length_c   1.000
_cell.angle_alpha   90.00
_cell.angle_beta   90.00
_cell.angle_gamma   90.00
#
_symmetry.space_group_name_H-M   'P 1'
#
loop_
_entity.id
_entity.type
_entity.pdbx_description
1 polymer ?
#
loop_
_entity_poly.entity_id
_entity_poly.type
_entity_poly.pdbx_seq_one_letter_code
_entity_poly.pdbx_strand_id
1 'polypeptide(L)'
;MRKRPTLYALVGALLFLTSIGILGQTAPASSLGSKPKVFIMAVNGMEWDIVRPLLIRGELPNLKHVIENGVYGKLRTITAPNCPKVFTTFFTSVPPEQSGITGFVVDGQTANTNMLKSEPIWSILSKHGVTVGMANVPATFPAMPVNGYMISGMLTRGKGCEDGVLCAPKLSEVEGGDPVYPKSMIPELESHVGDFLMDCSRIPSREELAGKEAEEVKSWLDGVQKIREQQTKLFVYLLKNHPTDFTMFDQSCEDRTGHWLYPIQDFNVGYNPKVNSVRVDAFPDQYRAFDKVLGTILPFIDANTTFFIISDHGIKPLREFGDEHADHSHGSKTSTNLPVIAKHDFPDGDDVPGAFLAMGPGIKKNYEMMGFAASAFDIAPTILHLYGIKPPPQMKGHFLAEIYEDGGAKQTASIR
;
A
#
# COMPACT_ATOMS: atom_id res chain seq x y z
N MET A 1 61.25 -54.97 45.44
CA MET A 1 61.53 -56.41 45.14
C MET A 1 60.68 -56.88 43.99
N ARG A 2 61.35 -57.48 42.94
CA ARG A 2 60.84 -58.42 41.96
C ARG A 2 59.72 -57.88 41.02
N LYS A 3 59.78 -57.95 39.76
CA LYS A 3 60.63 -58.43 38.66
C LYS A 3 59.72 -58.31 37.42
N ARG A 4 60.28 -57.83 36.33
CA ARG A 4 59.72 -57.97 34.96
C ARG A 4 59.71 -59.47 34.57
N PRO A 5 58.98 -59.87 33.56
CA PRO A 5 59.58 -59.89 32.24
C PRO A 5 58.71 -59.52 31.05
N THR A 6 59.37 -59.08 30.04
CA THR A 6 59.18 -58.96 28.60
C THR A 6 58.69 -60.24 27.94
N LEU A 7 57.85 -60.12 26.90
CA LEU A 7 57.85 -61.08 25.80
C LEU A 7 57.53 -60.42 24.47
N TYR A 8 58.32 -60.76 23.49
CA TYR A 8 58.36 -60.33 22.09
C TYR A 8 57.42 -61.14 21.22
N ALA A 9 57.21 -60.60 20.00
CA ALA A 9 56.88 -61.22 18.70
C ALA A 9 55.40 -61.02 18.27
N LEU A 10 55.07 -60.81 17.06
CA LEU A 10 55.71 -61.01 15.75
C LEU A 10 54.92 -60.14 14.70
N VAL A 11 55.65 -59.69 13.70
CA VAL A 11 55.23 -59.01 12.48
C VAL A 11 54.30 -59.88 11.63
N GLY A 12 53.23 -59.31 11.13
CA GLY A 12 52.42 -59.88 10.08
C GLY A 12 51.87 -58.76 9.18
N ALA A 13 52.63 -58.46 8.13
CA ALA A 13 52.19 -57.51 7.09
C ALA A 13 51.14 -58.19 6.24
N LEU A 14 49.92 -57.61 6.26
CA LEU A 14 48.87 -57.90 5.26
C LEU A 14 48.59 -56.63 4.48
N LEU A 15 49.05 -56.56 3.24
CA LEU A 15 48.77 -55.58 2.27
C LEU A 15 47.28 -55.75 1.82
N PHE A 16 46.39 -54.87 2.30
CA PHE A 16 45.07 -54.69 1.71
C PHE A 16 45.11 -53.50 0.75
N LEU A 17 45.08 -53.80 -0.53
CA LEU A 17 44.78 -52.85 -1.59
C LEU A 17 43.31 -52.42 -1.42
N THR A 18 43.06 -51.27 -0.82
CA THR A 18 41.76 -50.61 -0.88
C THR A 18 41.75 -49.66 -2.06
N SER A 19 41.02 -50.02 -3.10
CA SER A 19 40.60 -49.16 -4.18
C SER A 19 39.83 -47.98 -3.60
N ILE A 20 40.42 -46.79 -3.65
CA ILE A 20 39.75 -45.53 -3.35
C ILE A 20 38.81 -45.26 -4.53
N GLY A 21 37.53 -45.63 -4.38
CA GLY A 21 36.46 -45.10 -5.20
C GLY A 21 36.34 -43.61 -4.92
N ILE A 22 36.69 -42.79 -5.88
CA ILE A 22 36.35 -41.37 -5.91
C ILE A 22 34.81 -41.29 -6.05
N LEU A 23 34.14 -41.27 -4.91
CA LEU A 23 32.76 -40.79 -4.86
C LEU A 23 32.81 -39.29 -5.22
N GLY A 24 32.43 -39.00 -6.46
CA GLY A 24 32.18 -37.66 -6.86
C GLY A 24 31.11 -37.07 -5.92
N GLN A 25 31.56 -36.16 -5.03
CA GLN A 25 30.63 -35.29 -4.33
C GLN A 25 29.92 -34.50 -5.40
N THR A 26 28.68 -34.89 -5.72
CA THR A 26 27.73 -34.02 -6.36
C THR A 26 27.56 -32.83 -5.42
N ALA A 27 28.03 -31.65 -5.84
CA ALA A 27 27.76 -30.43 -5.16
C ALA A 27 26.25 -30.40 -4.85
N PRO A 28 25.82 -29.99 -3.64
CA PRO A 28 24.42 -29.87 -3.36
C PRO A 28 23.84 -28.93 -4.43
N ALA A 29 22.76 -29.38 -5.08
CA ALA A 29 21.99 -28.57 -6.00
C ALA A 29 21.79 -27.23 -5.29
N SER A 30 22.26 -26.14 -5.93
CA SER A 30 22.04 -24.79 -5.45
C SER A 30 20.57 -24.70 -5.07
N SER A 31 20.28 -24.42 -3.79
CA SER A 31 18.94 -24.12 -3.33
C SER A 31 18.38 -23.09 -4.30
N LEU A 32 17.33 -23.46 -5.03
CA LEU A 32 16.53 -22.48 -5.74
C LEU A 32 16.14 -21.46 -4.66
N GLY A 33 16.74 -20.27 -4.73
CA GLY A 33 16.51 -19.21 -3.76
C GLY A 33 14.99 -18.99 -3.66
N SER A 34 14.46 -18.87 -2.45
CA SER A 34 13.08 -18.51 -2.25
C SER A 34 12.77 -17.26 -3.08
N LYS A 35 11.62 -17.25 -3.76
CA LYS A 35 11.20 -16.07 -4.52
C LYS A 35 11.24 -14.83 -3.61
N PRO A 36 11.67 -13.68 -4.12
CA PRO A 36 11.64 -12.45 -3.33
C PRO A 36 10.20 -12.17 -2.90
N LYS A 37 10.04 -11.65 -1.69
CA LYS A 37 8.75 -11.17 -1.20
C LYS A 37 8.70 -9.67 -1.34
N VAL A 38 7.58 -9.15 -1.85
CA VAL A 38 7.31 -7.73 -1.93
C VAL A 38 5.99 -7.44 -1.24
N PHE A 39 6.01 -6.50 -0.29
CA PHE A 39 4.80 -6.04 0.36
C PHE A 39 4.68 -4.52 0.21
N ILE A 40 3.54 -4.06 -0.28
CA ILE A 40 3.18 -2.65 -0.39
C ILE A 40 2.02 -2.36 0.57
N MET A 41 2.25 -1.43 1.48
CA MET A 41 1.20 -0.78 2.26
C MET A 41 0.94 0.58 1.63
N ALA A 42 -0.17 0.72 0.93
CA ALA A 42 -0.59 2.00 0.38
C ALA A 42 -1.37 2.80 1.43
N VAL A 43 -1.16 4.11 1.41
CA VAL A 43 -1.80 5.07 2.31
C VAL A 43 -2.26 6.24 1.49
N ASN A 44 -3.56 6.42 1.36
CA ASN A 44 -4.10 7.51 0.58
C ASN A 44 -3.97 8.83 1.35
N GLY A 45 -3.42 9.87 0.71
CA GLY A 45 -3.36 11.21 1.28
C GLY A 45 -2.32 11.42 2.39
N MET A 46 -1.18 10.70 2.37
CA MET A 46 -0.13 10.88 3.39
C MET A 46 0.60 12.23 3.24
N GLU A 47 0.42 13.11 4.22
CA GLU A 47 0.93 14.48 4.21
C GLU A 47 2.14 14.65 5.14
N TRP A 48 3.30 14.98 4.55
CA TRP A 48 4.55 15.14 5.29
C TRP A 48 4.53 16.30 6.29
N ASP A 49 3.77 17.37 6.03
CA ASP A 49 3.67 18.51 6.95
C ASP A 49 2.96 18.15 8.25
N ILE A 50 2.15 17.06 8.25
CA ILE A 50 1.53 16.49 9.45
C ILE A 50 2.41 15.38 10.06
N VAL A 51 2.96 14.52 9.21
CA VAL A 51 3.74 13.35 9.66
C VAL A 51 5.06 13.72 10.33
N ARG A 52 5.81 14.69 9.76
CA ARG A 52 7.13 15.10 10.31
C ARG A 52 7.06 15.61 11.76
N PRO A 53 6.15 16.53 12.13
CA PRO A 53 5.99 16.93 13.52
C PRO A 53 5.66 15.77 14.47
N LEU A 54 4.85 14.81 14.04
CA LEU A 54 4.51 13.62 14.85
C LEU A 54 5.73 12.71 15.05
N LEU A 55 6.55 12.52 14.01
CA LEU A 55 7.81 11.77 14.11
C LEU A 55 8.80 12.44 15.10
N ILE A 56 8.94 13.77 15.03
CA ILE A 56 9.81 14.52 15.94
C ILE A 56 9.37 14.36 17.39
N ARG A 57 8.07 14.32 17.66
CA ARG A 57 7.52 14.10 19.00
C ARG A 57 7.54 12.63 19.44
N GLY A 58 7.97 11.70 18.56
CA GLY A 58 8.02 10.25 18.84
C GLY A 58 6.65 9.57 18.88
N GLU A 59 5.65 10.17 18.25
CA GLU A 59 4.27 9.69 18.27
C GLU A 59 3.96 8.64 17.19
N LEU A 60 4.91 8.40 16.25
CA LEU A 60 4.82 7.42 15.18
C LEU A 60 6.01 6.42 15.24
N PRO A 61 6.10 5.59 16.29
CA PRO A 61 7.26 4.72 16.51
C PRO A 61 7.44 3.65 15.42
N ASN A 62 6.34 3.13 14.84
CA ASN A 62 6.40 2.11 13.81
C ASN A 62 6.83 2.67 12.45
N LEU A 63 6.32 3.85 12.09
CA LEU A 63 6.75 4.56 10.89
C LEU A 63 8.21 5.01 11.02
N LYS A 64 8.61 5.46 12.21
CA LYS A 64 10.01 5.76 12.53
C LYS A 64 10.91 4.55 12.33
N HIS A 65 10.46 3.36 12.75
CA HIS A 65 11.19 2.11 12.50
C HIS A 65 11.43 1.87 11.00
N VAL A 66 10.42 2.08 10.15
CA VAL A 66 10.56 1.96 8.69
C VAL A 66 11.58 2.97 8.14
N ILE A 67 11.53 4.22 8.60
CA ILE A 67 12.45 5.29 8.21
C ILE A 67 13.90 4.95 8.60
N GLU A 68 14.12 4.53 9.83
CA GLU A 68 15.46 4.21 10.35
C GLU A 68 16.09 2.99 9.65
N ASN A 69 15.27 2.07 9.14
CA ASN A 69 15.74 0.85 8.46
C ASN A 69 15.62 0.92 6.94
N GLY A 70 15.28 2.08 6.37
CA GLY A 70 15.02 2.21 4.96
C GLY A 70 15.32 3.59 4.39
N VAL A 71 14.80 3.81 3.19
CA VAL A 71 14.79 5.10 2.50
C VAL A 71 13.41 5.73 2.59
N TYR A 72 13.35 7.06 2.55
CA TYR A 72 12.10 7.80 2.55
C TYR A 72 12.21 9.12 1.80
N GLY A 73 11.09 9.63 1.33
CA GLY A 73 11.02 10.91 0.64
C GLY A 73 9.67 11.17 0.00
N LYS A 74 9.62 12.19 -0.84
CA LYS A 74 8.42 12.54 -1.59
C LYS A 74 8.25 11.63 -2.80
N LEU A 75 7.02 11.24 -3.11
CA LEU A 75 6.64 10.58 -4.35
C LEU A 75 6.07 11.62 -5.30
N ARG A 76 6.66 11.75 -6.51
CA ARG A 76 6.06 12.57 -7.55
C ARG A 76 4.80 11.88 -8.06
N THR A 77 3.66 12.55 -7.91
CA THR A 77 2.40 12.07 -8.44
C THR A 77 2.16 12.57 -9.87
N ILE A 78 0.94 12.46 -10.36
CA ILE A 78 0.52 12.93 -11.68
C ILE A 78 -0.27 14.24 -11.57
N THR A 79 -0.45 14.92 -12.70
CA THR A 79 -1.26 16.14 -12.77
C THR A 79 -2.70 15.90 -12.30
N ALA A 80 -3.22 16.82 -11.48
CA ALA A 80 -4.54 16.73 -10.86
C ALA A 80 -4.80 15.32 -10.28
N PRO A 81 -4.01 14.91 -9.27
CA PRO A 81 -4.05 13.54 -8.77
C PRO A 81 -5.39 13.23 -8.13
N ASN A 82 -5.85 12.02 -8.35
CA ASN A 82 -6.92 11.39 -7.59
C ASN A 82 -6.68 9.88 -7.53
N CYS A 83 -7.24 9.23 -6.51
CA CYS A 83 -6.94 7.83 -6.22
C CYS A 83 -7.02 6.90 -7.44
N PRO A 84 -8.12 6.84 -8.22
CA PRO A 84 -8.19 5.91 -9.35
C PRO A 84 -7.10 6.12 -10.39
N LYS A 85 -6.77 7.38 -10.71
CA LYS A 85 -5.72 7.71 -11.69
C LYS A 85 -4.35 7.29 -11.20
N VAL A 86 -3.99 7.70 -9.98
CA VAL A 86 -2.65 7.48 -9.44
C VAL A 86 -2.42 6.01 -9.17
N PHE A 87 -3.37 5.33 -8.53
CA PHE A 87 -3.26 3.88 -8.29
C PHE A 87 -3.14 3.09 -9.60
N THR A 88 -3.93 3.46 -10.63
CA THR A 88 -3.78 2.82 -11.94
C THR A 88 -2.41 3.09 -12.56
N THR A 89 -1.84 4.29 -12.35
CA THR A 89 -0.46 4.60 -12.77
C THR A 89 0.56 3.76 -12.00
N PHE A 90 0.39 3.54 -10.71
CA PHE A 90 1.24 2.62 -9.93
C PHE A 90 1.27 1.21 -10.52
N PHE A 91 0.13 0.73 -11.02
CA PHE A 91 0.01 -0.65 -11.52
C PHE A 91 0.43 -0.84 -12.96
N THR A 92 0.29 0.18 -13.79
CA THR A 92 0.49 0.09 -15.24
C THR A 92 1.71 0.85 -15.72
N SER A 93 2.22 1.80 -14.92
CA SER A 93 3.31 2.71 -15.28
C SER A 93 3.07 3.44 -16.61
N VAL A 94 1.80 3.76 -16.93
CA VAL A 94 1.44 4.57 -18.10
C VAL A 94 0.52 5.74 -17.69
N PRO A 95 0.48 6.82 -18.49
CA PRO A 95 -0.45 7.94 -18.23
C PRO A 95 -1.93 7.48 -18.18
N PRO A 96 -2.80 8.19 -17.46
CA PRO A 96 -4.21 7.85 -17.32
C PRO A 96 -4.96 7.64 -18.64
N GLU A 97 -4.64 8.42 -19.68
CA GLU A 97 -5.23 8.32 -21.01
C GLU A 97 -4.87 6.98 -21.70
N GLN A 98 -3.69 6.44 -21.40
CA GLN A 98 -3.23 5.14 -21.92
C GLN A 98 -3.74 3.99 -21.05
N SER A 99 -3.88 4.20 -19.74
CA SER A 99 -4.42 3.17 -18.84
C SER A 99 -5.92 2.97 -19.01
N GLY A 100 -6.65 4.00 -19.45
CA GLY A 100 -8.09 4.02 -19.58
C GLY A 100 -8.84 4.54 -18.36
N ILE A 101 -8.17 4.76 -17.23
CA ILE A 101 -8.76 5.27 -15.99
C ILE A 101 -8.32 6.73 -15.80
N THR A 102 -9.21 7.65 -16.16
CA THR A 102 -8.94 9.10 -16.14
C THR A 102 -9.53 9.82 -14.93
N GLY A 103 -10.18 9.09 -14.02
CA GLY A 103 -10.80 9.65 -12.82
C GLY A 103 -11.73 8.66 -12.15
N PHE A 104 -12.53 9.16 -11.22
CA PHE A 104 -13.59 8.37 -10.56
C PHE A 104 -14.71 7.96 -11.52
N VAL A 105 -14.95 8.79 -12.52
CA VAL A 105 -15.95 8.56 -13.59
C VAL A 105 -15.24 8.60 -14.93
N VAL A 106 -15.45 7.58 -15.75
CA VAL A 106 -14.94 7.46 -17.12
C VAL A 106 -16.14 7.20 -18.02
N ASP A 107 -16.35 8.05 -19.05
CA ASP A 107 -17.47 7.94 -20.00
C ASP A 107 -18.85 7.79 -19.30
N GLY A 108 -19.06 8.55 -18.21
CA GLY A 108 -20.30 8.55 -17.44
C GLY A 108 -20.51 7.32 -16.53
N GLN A 109 -19.54 6.45 -16.41
CA GLN A 109 -19.58 5.27 -15.55
C GLN A 109 -18.50 5.32 -14.48
N THR A 110 -18.77 4.74 -13.31
CA THR A 110 -17.75 4.58 -12.27
C THR A 110 -16.57 3.78 -12.81
N ALA A 111 -15.37 4.32 -12.60
CA ALA A 111 -14.11 3.66 -13.02
C ALA A 111 -14.04 2.24 -12.47
N ASN A 112 -13.66 1.29 -13.32
CA ASN A 112 -13.61 -0.13 -12.98
C ASN A 112 -12.57 -0.88 -13.81
N THR A 113 -12.23 -2.11 -13.40
CA THR A 113 -11.16 -2.89 -14.04
C THR A 113 -11.44 -3.28 -15.50
N ASN A 114 -12.71 -3.33 -15.94
CA ASN A 114 -13.05 -3.61 -17.34
C ASN A 114 -12.66 -2.46 -18.27
N MET A 115 -12.40 -1.27 -17.75
CA MET A 115 -11.97 -0.09 -18.51
C MET A 115 -10.46 -0.02 -18.72
N LEU A 116 -9.69 -0.92 -18.06
CA LEU A 116 -8.24 -0.95 -18.20
C LEU A 116 -7.83 -1.29 -19.64
N LYS A 117 -7.06 -0.41 -20.24
CA LYS A 117 -6.48 -0.58 -21.60
C LYS A 117 -5.01 -1.03 -21.56
N SER A 118 -4.37 -0.95 -20.40
CA SER A 118 -3.00 -1.39 -20.17
C SER A 118 -2.95 -2.51 -19.15
N GLU A 119 -2.07 -3.48 -19.37
CA GLU A 119 -1.95 -4.64 -18.50
C GLU A 119 -1.36 -4.23 -17.14
N PRO A 120 -2.06 -4.51 -16.02
CA PRO A 120 -1.57 -4.19 -14.70
C PRO A 120 -0.56 -5.21 -14.17
N ILE A 121 0.30 -4.79 -13.23
CA ILE A 121 1.39 -5.63 -12.71
C ILE A 121 0.92 -6.96 -12.13
N TRP A 122 -0.23 -7.01 -11.47
CA TRP A 122 -0.74 -8.27 -10.91
C TRP A 122 -1.02 -9.36 -11.96
N SER A 123 -1.43 -8.94 -13.18
CA SER A 123 -1.59 -9.87 -14.30
C SER A 123 -0.23 -10.33 -14.82
N ILE A 124 0.73 -9.42 -14.93
CA ILE A 124 2.10 -9.74 -15.37
C ILE A 124 2.76 -10.70 -14.35
N LEU A 125 2.70 -10.37 -13.06
CA LEU A 125 3.23 -11.19 -11.97
C LEU A 125 2.61 -12.60 -11.97
N SER A 126 1.28 -12.68 -12.09
CA SER A 126 0.57 -13.97 -12.13
C SER A 126 1.01 -14.83 -13.31
N LYS A 127 1.19 -14.25 -14.52
CA LYS A 127 1.71 -14.97 -15.70
C LYS A 127 3.12 -15.52 -15.50
N HIS A 128 3.90 -14.89 -14.63
CA HIS A 128 5.26 -15.35 -14.27
C HIS A 128 5.28 -16.25 -13.03
N GLY A 129 4.13 -16.72 -12.59
CA GLY A 129 4.00 -17.67 -11.48
C GLY A 129 4.25 -17.05 -10.09
N VAL A 130 4.27 -15.72 -9.98
CA VAL A 130 4.30 -15.02 -8.68
C VAL A 130 2.91 -15.09 -8.06
N THR A 131 2.83 -15.46 -6.77
CA THR A 131 1.56 -15.43 -6.06
C THR A 131 1.23 -14.00 -5.64
N VAL A 132 -0.02 -13.59 -5.89
CA VAL A 132 -0.49 -12.20 -5.74
C VAL A 132 -1.59 -12.13 -4.69
N GLY A 133 -1.44 -11.26 -3.70
CA GLY A 133 -2.46 -10.94 -2.71
C GLY A 133 -2.76 -9.44 -2.72
N MET A 134 -4.00 -9.08 -3.00
CA MET A 134 -4.43 -7.68 -2.99
C MET A 134 -5.69 -7.52 -2.16
N ALA A 135 -5.74 -6.47 -1.34
CA ALA A 135 -6.94 -6.14 -0.58
C ALA A 135 -7.12 -4.64 -0.43
N ASN A 136 -8.36 -4.21 -0.62
CA ASN A 136 -8.84 -2.84 -0.45
C ASN A 136 -8.18 -1.78 -1.36
N VAL A 137 -7.51 -2.21 -2.43
CA VAL A 137 -6.81 -1.30 -3.34
C VAL A 137 -7.82 -0.59 -4.25
N PRO A 138 -7.70 0.75 -4.44
CA PRO A 138 -8.61 1.52 -5.31
C PRO A 138 -8.62 1.04 -6.76
N ALA A 139 -9.76 1.20 -7.43
CA ALA A 139 -9.97 0.86 -8.85
C ALA A 139 -9.70 -0.62 -9.21
N THR A 140 -9.91 -1.55 -8.27
CA THR A 140 -9.75 -3.00 -8.50
C THR A 140 -11.07 -3.75 -8.59
N PHE A 141 -12.20 -3.08 -8.73
CA PHE A 141 -13.51 -3.71 -8.94
C PHE A 141 -13.88 -3.72 -10.43
N PRO A 142 -14.49 -4.80 -10.96
CA PRO A 142 -14.55 -6.16 -10.39
C PRO A 142 -13.16 -6.78 -10.18
N ALA A 143 -13.05 -7.67 -9.17
CA ALA A 143 -11.79 -8.35 -8.90
C ALA A 143 -11.34 -9.19 -10.09
N MET A 144 -10.10 -9.02 -10.51
CA MET A 144 -9.52 -9.73 -11.65
C MET A 144 -8.93 -11.08 -11.23
N PRO A 145 -8.91 -12.08 -12.14
CA PRO A 145 -8.20 -13.32 -11.90
C PRO A 145 -6.70 -13.08 -11.71
N VAL A 146 -6.16 -13.63 -10.62
CA VAL A 146 -4.72 -13.59 -10.28
C VAL A 146 -4.26 -14.96 -9.77
N ASN A 147 -2.95 -15.19 -9.76
CA ASN A 147 -2.39 -16.36 -9.10
C ASN A 147 -2.37 -16.13 -7.57
N GLY A 148 -3.52 -16.24 -6.94
CA GLY A 148 -3.70 -15.94 -5.52
C GLY A 148 -5.08 -15.34 -5.25
N TYR A 149 -5.14 -14.15 -4.64
CA TYR A 149 -6.41 -13.49 -4.33
C TYR A 149 -6.39 -11.99 -4.62
N MET A 150 -7.58 -11.47 -4.92
CA MET A 150 -7.86 -10.04 -5.01
C MET A 150 -9.19 -9.74 -4.32
N ILE A 151 -9.15 -8.82 -3.37
CA ILE A 151 -10.35 -8.27 -2.70
C ILE A 151 -10.40 -6.80 -3.09
N SER A 152 -11.44 -6.45 -3.84
CA SER A 152 -11.60 -5.10 -4.38
C SER A 152 -11.73 -4.05 -3.28
N GLY A 153 -11.26 -2.85 -3.57
CA GLY A 153 -11.34 -1.70 -2.67
C GLY A 153 -12.33 -0.64 -3.13
N MET A 154 -11.96 0.60 -2.92
CA MET A 154 -12.72 1.78 -3.31
C MET A 154 -13.30 1.66 -4.73
N LEU A 155 -14.51 2.14 -4.93
CA LEU A 155 -15.35 2.05 -6.13
C LEU A 155 -16.05 0.69 -6.32
N THR A 156 -15.96 -0.22 -5.36
CA THR A 156 -16.81 -1.40 -5.34
C THR A 156 -18.25 -1.00 -4.99
N ARG A 157 -19.21 -1.41 -5.80
CA ARG A 157 -20.62 -1.07 -5.58
C ARG A 157 -21.33 -2.19 -4.82
N GLY A 158 -22.11 -1.82 -3.82
CA GLY A 158 -22.98 -2.74 -3.10
C GLY A 158 -24.44 -2.34 -3.19
N LYS A 159 -25.33 -3.24 -2.82
CA LYS A 159 -26.76 -3.00 -2.78
C LYS A 159 -27.09 -1.88 -1.79
N GLY A 160 -27.84 -0.86 -2.23
CA GLY A 160 -28.18 0.30 -1.41
C GLY A 160 -27.07 1.35 -1.32
N CYS A 161 -26.02 1.20 -2.12
CA CYS A 161 -25.00 2.23 -2.28
C CYS A 161 -25.44 3.21 -3.35
N GLU A 162 -26.00 4.33 -2.94
CA GLU A 162 -26.37 5.42 -3.86
C GLU A 162 -25.16 6.32 -4.09
N ASP A 163 -24.92 6.65 -5.37
CA ASP A 163 -24.06 7.72 -5.87
C ASP A 163 -22.80 8.08 -5.05
N GLY A 164 -21.80 7.19 -5.06
CA GLY A 164 -20.47 7.50 -4.50
C GLY A 164 -20.42 7.53 -2.97
N VAL A 165 -21.54 7.28 -2.30
CA VAL A 165 -21.59 7.10 -0.86
C VAL A 165 -21.03 5.72 -0.51
N LEU A 166 -20.10 5.75 0.38
CA LEU A 166 -19.42 4.61 0.96
C LEU A 166 -20.42 3.72 1.66
N CYS A 167 -20.56 2.55 1.15
CA CYS A 167 -21.34 1.54 1.82
C CYS A 167 -20.47 0.34 2.14
N ALA A 168 -20.88 -0.36 3.16
CA ALA A 168 -20.28 -1.61 3.61
C ALA A 168 -21.21 -2.77 3.22
N PRO A 169 -21.25 -3.15 1.93
CA PRO A 169 -22.01 -4.33 1.56
C PRO A 169 -21.30 -5.54 2.14
N LYS A 170 -22.07 -6.56 2.49
CA LYS A 170 -21.47 -7.89 2.56
C LYS A 170 -20.86 -8.21 1.23
N LEU A 171 -19.72 -8.90 1.21
CA LEU A 171 -19.08 -9.31 -0.04
C LEU A 171 -20.02 -10.11 -0.95
N SER A 172 -20.89 -10.92 -0.33
CA SER A 172 -21.94 -11.69 -1.03
C SER A 172 -23.08 -10.85 -1.62
N GLU A 173 -23.25 -9.60 -1.19
CA GLU A 173 -24.31 -8.68 -1.62
C GLU A 173 -23.84 -7.61 -2.61
N VAL A 174 -22.58 -7.65 -3.04
CA VAL A 174 -22.04 -6.72 -4.05
C VAL A 174 -22.66 -7.01 -5.41
N GLU A 175 -23.08 -5.94 -6.08
CA GLU A 175 -23.69 -6.00 -7.41
C GLU A 175 -22.75 -5.48 -8.50
N GLY A 176 -22.99 -5.90 -9.74
CA GLY A 176 -22.25 -5.42 -10.93
C GLY A 176 -20.91 -6.11 -11.18
N GLY A 177 -20.53 -7.10 -10.38
CA GLY A 177 -19.31 -7.88 -10.55
C GLY A 177 -18.89 -8.59 -9.27
N ASP A 178 -17.89 -9.44 -9.37
CA ASP A 178 -17.37 -10.15 -8.21
C ASP A 178 -16.36 -9.25 -7.45
N PRO A 179 -16.58 -8.99 -6.15
CA PRO A 179 -15.66 -8.15 -5.36
C PRO A 179 -14.42 -8.92 -4.89
N VAL A 180 -14.42 -10.25 -5.02
CA VAL A 180 -13.36 -11.14 -4.57
C VAL A 180 -13.02 -12.16 -5.62
N TYR A 181 -11.72 -12.32 -5.88
CA TYR A 181 -11.20 -13.46 -6.64
C TYR A 181 -10.21 -14.27 -5.77
N PRO A 182 -10.31 -15.60 -5.74
CA PRO A 182 -11.42 -16.38 -6.25
C PRO A 182 -12.69 -16.17 -5.39
N LYS A 183 -13.84 -16.15 -6.04
CA LYS A 183 -15.15 -15.92 -5.40
C LYS A 183 -15.44 -16.89 -4.24
N SER A 184 -14.84 -18.09 -4.30
CA SER A 184 -14.96 -19.11 -3.24
C SER A 184 -14.43 -18.65 -1.87
N MET A 185 -13.64 -17.57 -1.79
CA MET A 185 -13.17 -17.01 -0.52
C MET A 185 -14.23 -16.20 0.24
N ILE A 186 -15.32 -15.77 -0.42
CA ILE A 186 -16.34 -14.91 0.20
C ILE A 186 -16.89 -15.48 1.51
N PRO A 187 -17.38 -16.75 1.58
CA PRO A 187 -17.91 -17.28 2.85
C PRO A 187 -16.87 -17.35 3.97
N GLU A 188 -15.62 -17.65 3.63
CA GLU A 188 -14.52 -17.68 4.57
C GLU A 188 -14.24 -16.27 5.13
N LEU A 189 -14.14 -15.27 4.26
CA LEU A 189 -13.89 -13.87 4.65
C LEU A 189 -15.03 -13.33 5.52
N GLU A 190 -16.29 -13.52 5.12
CA GLU A 190 -17.45 -13.08 5.89
C GLU A 190 -17.49 -13.73 7.29
N SER A 191 -17.14 -15.01 7.40
CA SER A 191 -17.14 -15.71 8.69
C SER A 191 -16.03 -15.25 9.63
N HIS A 192 -14.86 -14.86 9.12
CA HIS A 192 -13.70 -14.52 9.93
C HIS A 192 -13.52 -13.02 10.14
N VAL A 193 -13.87 -12.22 9.15
CA VAL A 193 -13.65 -10.77 9.17
C VAL A 193 -14.96 -10.03 9.50
N GLY A 194 -16.11 -10.57 9.14
CA GLY A 194 -17.41 -9.93 9.27
C GLY A 194 -17.76 -9.06 8.06
N ASP A 195 -18.63 -8.08 8.26
CA ASP A 195 -19.03 -7.16 7.20
C ASP A 195 -17.80 -6.43 6.65
N PHE A 196 -17.66 -6.40 5.34
CA PHE A 196 -16.51 -5.78 4.69
C PHE A 196 -16.77 -4.30 4.44
N LEU A 197 -15.99 -3.45 5.08
CA LEU A 197 -16.04 -2.01 4.94
C LEU A 197 -14.92 -1.58 3.97
N MET A 198 -15.31 -1.22 2.75
CA MET A 198 -14.36 -0.97 1.66
C MET A 198 -13.75 0.42 1.68
N ASP A 199 -14.37 1.38 2.35
CA ASP A 199 -13.90 2.75 2.36
C ASP A 199 -14.23 3.44 3.67
N CYS A 200 -13.53 4.53 3.97
CA CYS A 200 -13.64 5.27 5.20
C CYS A 200 -14.85 6.18 5.20
N SER A 201 -15.97 5.63 5.58
CA SER A 201 -17.25 6.22 5.95
C SER A 201 -17.83 7.35 5.06
N ARG A 202 -19.13 7.48 5.09
CA ARG A 202 -19.87 8.62 4.54
C ARG A 202 -19.37 9.91 5.19
N ILE A 203 -18.99 10.89 4.38
CA ILE A 203 -18.75 12.25 4.84
C ILE A 203 -20.10 12.83 5.26
N PRO A 204 -20.28 13.28 6.52
CA PRO A 204 -21.54 13.88 6.94
C PRO A 204 -21.84 15.14 6.14
N SER A 205 -23.10 15.38 5.80
CA SER A 205 -23.51 16.63 5.14
C SER A 205 -23.35 17.83 6.08
N ARG A 206 -23.26 19.05 5.52
CA ARG A 206 -23.23 20.27 6.31
C ARG A 206 -24.47 20.43 7.20
N GLU A 207 -25.63 19.98 6.73
CA GLU A 207 -26.88 20.01 7.48
C GLU A 207 -26.83 19.05 8.67
N GLU A 208 -26.21 17.90 8.49
CA GLU A 208 -25.98 16.93 9.57
C GLU A 208 -24.97 17.43 10.61
N LEU A 209 -24.02 18.28 10.22
CA LEU A 209 -23.00 18.87 11.10
C LEU A 209 -23.42 20.24 11.68
N ALA A 210 -24.48 20.87 11.13
CA ALA A 210 -24.92 22.20 11.57
C ALA A 210 -25.55 22.12 12.97
N GLY A 211 -24.87 22.64 13.98
CA GLY A 211 -25.36 22.76 15.36
C GLY A 211 -25.07 21.61 16.31
N LYS A 212 -24.50 20.50 15.81
CA LYS A 212 -24.09 19.34 16.63
C LYS A 212 -22.62 18.95 16.41
N GLU A 213 -21.84 19.87 15.94
CA GLU A 213 -20.54 19.71 15.29
C GLU A 213 -19.55 18.79 16.02
N ALA A 214 -19.48 18.83 17.33
CA ALA A 214 -18.50 18.06 18.08
C ALA A 214 -18.89 16.57 18.25
N GLU A 215 -20.17 16.28 18.54
CA GLU A 215 -20.65 14.91 18.75
C GLU A 215 -20.78 14.14 17.42
N GLU A 216 -21.19 14.82 16.35
CA GLU A 216 -21.33 14.20 15.03
C GLU A 216 -19.98 13.93 14.38
N VAL A 217 -19.03 14.87 14.49
CA VAL A 217 -17.64 14.64 14.06
C VAL A 217 -17.03 13.48 14.82
N LYS A 218 -17.27 13.39 16.14
CA LYS A 218 -16.81 12.26 16.94
C LYS A 218 -17.44 10.95 16.48
N SER A 219 -18.75 10.91 16.27
CA SER A 219 -19.47 9.72 15.80
C SER A 219 -18.96 9.27 14.41
N TRP A 220 -18.67 10.22 13.53
CA TRP A 220 -18.07 9.93 12.25
C TRP A 220 -16.65 9.37 12.39
N LEU A 221 -15.80 9.97 13.23
CA LEU A 221 -14.46 9.46 13.51
C LEU A 221 -14.48 8.06 14.12
N ASP A 222 -15.44 7.77 15.00
CA ASP A 222 -15.65 6.42 15.54
C ASP A 222 -16.02 5.42 14.43
N GLY A 223 -16.78 5.87 13.41
CA GLY A 223 -17.07 5.10 12.20
C GLY A 223 -15.81 4.83 11.37
N VAL A 224 -14.99 5.85 11.14
CA VAL A 224 -13.68 5.72 10.46
C VAL A 224 -12.78 4.73 11.19
N GLN A 225 -12.73 4.80 12.51
CA GLN A 225 -11.93 3.89 13.32
C GLN A 225 -12.41 2.43 13.20
N LYS A 226 -13.72 2.18 13.19
CA LYS A 226 -14.28 0.83 12.97
C LYS A 226 -13.87 0.25 11.63
N ILE A 227 -13.90 1.06 10.57
CA ILE A 227 -13.45 0.65 9.23
C ILE A 227 -11.98 0.26 9.26
N ARG A 228 -11.14 1.10 9.86
CA ARG A 228 -9.70 0.84 10.02
C ARG A 228 -9.43 -0.48 10.75
N GLU A 229 -10.13 -0.71 11.85
CA GLU A 229 -10.01 -1.94 12.63
C GLU A 229 -10.42 -3.18 11.82
N GLN A 230 -11.50 -3.08 11.07
CA GLN A 230 -11.97 -4.18 10.25
C GLN A 230 -11.04 -4.47 9.07
N GLN A 231 -10.55 -3.44 8.38
CA GLN A 231 -9.53 -3.60 7.34
C GLN A 231 -8.25 -4.21 7.91
N THR A 232 -7.81 -3.75 9.09
CA THR A 232 -6.64 -4.32 9.76
C THR A 232 -6.84 -5.80 10.09
N LYS A 233 -8.03 -6.17 10.57
CA LYS A 233 -8.39 -7.57 10.83
C LYS A 233 -8.33 -8.41 9.56
N LEU A 234 -8.85 -7.88 8.44
CA LEU A 234 -8.74 -8.52 7.13
C LEU A 234 -7.28 -8.73 6.72
N PHE A 235 -6.46 -7.68 6.79
CA PHE A 235 -5.06 -7.75 6.39
C PHE A 235 -4.29 -8.79 7.20
N VAL A 236 -4.44 -8.78 8.52
CA VAL A 236 -3.82 -9.78 9.41
C VAL A 236 -4.30 -11.20 9.10
N TYR A 237 -5.59 -11.36 8.83
CA TYR A 237 -6.14 -12.65 8.46
C TYR A 237 -5.51 -13.19 7.17
N LEU A 238 -5.42 -12.35 6.13
CA LEU A 238 -4.82 -12.70 4.85
C LEU A 238 -3.33 -13.02 4.97
N LEU A 239 -2.57 -12.21 5.71
CA LEU A 239 -1.15 -12.44 5.93
C LEU A 239 -0.86 -13.75 6.66
N LYS A 240 -1.75 -14.18 7.56
CA LYS A 240 -1.61 -15.42 8.32
C LYS A 240 -2.02 -16.66 7.53
N ASN A 241 -3.13 -16.57 6.79
CA ASN A 241 -3.79 -17.75 6.22
C ASN A 241 -3.59 -17.87 4.71
N HIS A 242 -3.30 -16.76 4.01
CA HIS A 242 -3.12 -16.69 2.57
C HIS A 242 -1.84 -15.90 2.19
N PRO A 243 -0.64 -16.29 2.69
CA PRO A 243 0.59 -15.58 2.38
C PRO A 243 0.91 -15.65 0.88
N THR A 244 1.42 -14.55 0.32
CA THR A 244 1.76 -14.43 -1.10
C THR A 244 3.17 -13.87 -1.30
N ASP A 245 3.73 -14.07 -2.50
CA ASP A 245 5.04 -13.51 -2.88
C ASP A 245 4.93 -11.97 -3.04
N PHE A 246 3.86 -11.50 -3.70
CA PHE A 246 3.50 -10.10 -3.83
C PHE A 246 2.22 -9.80 -3.06
N THR A 247 2.30 -8.88 -2.11
CA THR A 247 1.14 -8.42 -1.33
C THR A 247 0.98 -6.91 -1.50
N MET A 248 -0.25 -6.45 -1.70
CA MET A 248 -0.58 -5.02 -1.67
C MET A 248 -1.90 -4.79 -0.94
N PHE A 249 -1.84 -3.98 0.11
CA PHE A 249 -3.01 -3.53 0.87
C PHE A 249 -3.09 -2.00 0.84
N ASP A 250 -4.31 -1.46 0.88
CA ASP A 250 -4.54 -0.02 0.94
C ASP A 250 -5.36 0.38 2.16
N GLN A 251 -5.02 1.54 2.72
CA GLN A 251 -5.76 2.19 3.78
C GLN A 251 -5.95 3.67 3.42
N SER A 252 -7.22 4.07 3.21
CA SER A 252 -7.57 5.37 2.62
C SER A 252 -8.19 6.35 3.62
N CYS A 253 -8.10 6.08 4.93
CA CYS A 253 -8.77 6.88 5.95
C CYS A 253 -8.15 8.28 6.12
N GLU A 254 -6.88 8.43 5.83
CA GLU A 254 -6.13 9.68 5.98
C GLU A 254 -6.64 10.74 5.00
N ASP A 255 -6.79 10.40 3.73
CA ASP A 255 -7.32 11.30 2.72
C ASP A 255 -8.72 11.79 3.08
N ARG A 256 -9.63 10.86 3.39
CA ARG A 256 -11.02 11.18 3.72
C ARG A 256 -11.13 12.15 4.89
N THR A 257 -10.33 11.92 5.92
CA THR A 257 -10.34 12.80 7.10
C THR A 257 -9.61 14.12 6.83
N GLY A 258 -8.58 14.11 6.01
CA GLY A 258 -7.80 15.27 5.66
C GLY A 258 -8.62 16.38 4.99
N HIS A 259 -9.52 16.03 4.08
CA HIS A 259 -10.40 17.00 3.40
C HIS A 259 -11.22 17.88 4.37
N TRP A 260 -11.56 17.34 5.55
CA TRP A 260 -12.47 18.00 6.50
C TRP A 260 -11.81 18.42 7.80
N LEU A 261 -10.75 17.74 8.19
CA LEU A 261 -10.12 17.89 9.50
C LEU A 261 -8.67 18.37 9.40
N TYR A 262 -8.21 18.83 8.23
CA TYR A 262 -6.87 19.38 8.10
C TYR A 262 -6.68 20.49 9.15
N PRO A 263 -5.63 20.45 9.99
CA PRO A 263 -5.44 21.44 11.02
C PRO A 263 -5.12 22.79 10.38
N ILE A 264 -6.09 23.69 10.39
CA ILE A 264 -5.90 25.05 9.92
C ILE A 264 -5.17 25.81 11.01
N GLN A 265 -3.88 25.91 10.88
CA GLN A 265 -3.08 26.85 11.68
C GLN A 265 -3.04 28.24 11.06
N ASP A 266 -3.53 28.38 9.83
CA ASP A 266 -3.56 29.64 9.11
C ASP A 266 -4.86 30.40 9.42
N PHE A 267 -4.73 31.53 10.11
CA PHE A 267 -5.84 32.44 10.47
C PHE A 267 -6.61 33.00 9.26
N ASN A 268 -6.11 32.83 8.04
CA ASN A 268 -6.71 33.32 6.82
C ASN A 268 -7.79 32.41 6.24
N VAL A 269 -7.92 31.17 6.72
CA VAL A 269 -8.92 30.22 6.27
C VAL A 269 -9.98 30.06 7.35
N GLY A 270 -11.07 30.82 7.27
CA GLY A 270 -12.34 30.67 7.99
C GLY A 270 -12.25 30.07 9.40
N TYR A 271 -11.51 30.71 10.33
CA TYR A 271 -11.36 30.22 11.69
C TYR A 271 -12.70 30.13 12.42
N ASN A 272 -13.13 28.91 12.71
CA ASN A 272 -14.23 28.63 13.61
C ASN A 272 -13.70 27.93 14.88
N PRO A 273 -13.60 28.61 16.03
CA PRO A 273 -13.01 28.04 17.23
C PRO A 273 -13.71 26.79 17.76
N LYS A 274 -15.01 26.62 17.49
CA LYS A 274 -15.77 25.44 17.91
C LYS A 274 -15.42 24.19 17.09
N VAL A 275 -15.15 24.38 15.80
CA VAL A 275 -14.76 23.29 14.88
C VAL A 275 -13.27 23.03 15.01
N ASN A 276 -12.46 24.05 15.25
CA ASN A 276 -11.01 23.92 15.34
C ASN A 276 -10.55 23.18 16.60
N SER A 277 -11.29 23.24 17.70
CA SER A 277 -10.94 22.48 18.91
C SER A 277 -11.00 20.96 18.71
N VAL A 278 -11.89 20.48 17.83
CA VAL A 278 -11.97 19.05 17.46
C VAL A 278 -10.98 18.70 16.37
N ARG A 279 -10.65 19.66 15.46
CA ARG A 279 -9.80 19.44 14.29
C ARG A 279 -8.32 19.35 14.60
N VAL A 280 -7.86 20.04 15.64
CA VAL A 280 -6.40 20.17 15.94
C VAL A 280 -5.71 18.80 16.09
N ASP A 281 -6.39 17.84 16.70
CA ASP A 281 -5.83 16.50 16.90
C ASP A 281 -6.44 15.43 15.99
N ALA A 282 -7.66 15.65 15.49
CA ALA A 282 -8.42 14.63 14.79
C ALA A 282 -7.73 14.12 13.51
N PHE A 283 -7.12 14.99 12.72
CA PHE A 283 -6.37 14.58 11.54
C PHE A 283 -4.99 13.98 11.90
N PRO A 284 -4.17 14.58 12.76
CA PRO A 284 -2.99 13.93 13.33
C PRO A 284 -3.27 12.54 13.94
N ASP A 285 -4.44 12.36 14.60
CA ASP A 285 -4.84 11.08 15.17
C ASP A 285 -5.03 9.98 14.11
N GLN A 286 -5.35 10.33 12.86
CA GLN A 286 -5.42 9.34 11.80
C GLN A 286 -4.03 8.72 11.50
N TYR A 287 -2.97 9.53 11.51
CA TYR A 287 -1.61 9.02 11.34
C TYR A 287 -1.12 8.22 12.56
N ARG A 288 -1.53 8.59 13.79
CA ARG A 288 -1.28 7.78 14.98
C ARG A 288 -2.01 6.43 14.90
N ALA A 289 -3.22 6.43 14.36
CA ALA A 289 -3.98 5.20 14.14
C ALA A 289 -3.37 4.34 13.04
N PHE A 290 -2.91 4.95 11.93
CA PHE A 290 -2.15 4.25 10.89
C PHE A 290 -0.85 3.65 11.42
N ASP A 291 -0.12 4.37 12.26
CA ASP A 291 1.10 3.86 12.90
C ASP A 291 0.83 2.59 13.74
N LYS A 292 -0.31 2.53 14.42
CA LYS A 292 -0.75 1.31 15.14
C LYS A 292 -1.03 0.15 14.17
N VAL A 293 -1.63 0.43 13.00
CA VAL A 293 -1.80 -0.57 11.94
C VAL A 293 -0.45 -1.10 11.48
N LEU A 294 0.52 -0.20 11.22
CA LEU A 294 1.89 -0.60 10.88
C LEU A 294 2.48 -1.52 11.94
N GLY A 295 2.33 -1.18 13.23
CA GLY A 295 2.80 -2.02 14.33
C GLY A 295 2.18 -3.42 14.34
N THR A 296 0.97 -3.57 13.80
CA THR A 296 0.30 -4.87 13.64
C THR A 296 0.80 -5.64 12.40
N ILE A 297 1.21 -4.93 11.35
CA ILE A 297 1.66 -5.51 10.07
C ILE A 297 3.16 -5.84 10.07
N LEU A 298 4.00 -4.99 10.65
CA LEU A 298 5.47 -5.14 10.66
C LEU A 298 5.97 -6.53 11.11
N PRO A 299 5.33 -7.24 12.07
CA PRO A 299 5.73 -8.59 12.43
C PRO A 299 5.67 -9.63 11.29
N PHE A 300 4.96 -9.33 10.20
CA PHE A 300 4.89 -10.18 9.01
C PHE A 300 5.97 -9.84 7.97
N ILE A 301 6.71 -8.77 8.18
CA ILE A 301 7.80 -8.33 7.29
C ILE A 301 9.09 -9.00 7.76
N ASP A 302 9.48 -10.06 7.06
CA ASP A 302 10.72 -10.80 7.35
C ASP A 302 11.94 -10.17 6.64
N ALA A 303 13.13 -10.68 6.96
CA ALA A 303 14.39 -10.18 6.40
C ALA A 303 14.52 -10.37 4.87
N ASN A 304 13.65 -11.15 4.24
CA ASN A 304 13.64 -11.40 2.80
C ASN A 304 12.55 -10.58 2.09
N THR A 305 11.80 -9.77 2.82
CA THR A 305 10.71 -8.97 2.30
C THR A 305 11.18 -7.56 1.98
N THR A 306 10.96 -7.11 0.74
CA THR A 306 11.04 -5.70 0.40
C THR A 306 9.69 -5.06 0.71
N PHE A 307 9.67 -4.17 1.68
CA PHE A 307 8.47 -3.49 2.17
C PHE A 307 8.45 -2.04 1.69
N PHE A 308 7.33 -1.65 1.09
CA PHE A 308 7.07 -0.29 0.65
C PHE A 308 5.88 0.31 1.40
N ILE A 309 5.99 1.60 1.74
CA ILE A 309 4.82 2.45 2.02
C ILE A 309 4.77 3.48 0.91
N ILE A 310 3.64 3.55 0.20
CA ILE A 310 3.42 4.51 -0.87
C ILE A 310 2.13 5.28 -0.64
N SER A 311 2.16 6.58 -0.93
CA SER A 311 0.96 7.42 -0.96
C SER A 311 0.80 8.02 -2.34
N ASP A 312 -0.41 7.99 -2.83
CA ASP A 312 -0.77 8.49 -4.17
C ASP A 312 -0.61 10.02 -4.29
N HIS A 313 -0.89 10.76 -3.24
CA HIS A 313 -0.72 12.20 -3.13
C HIS A 313 -0.63 12.62 -1.65
N GLY A 314 -0.26 13.86 -1.41
CA GLY A 314 -0.47 14.57 -0.16
C GLY A 314 -1.79 15.32 -0.19
N ILE A 315 -2.02 16.17 0.83
CA ILE A 315 -3.19 17.02 0.92
C ILE A 315 -2.79 18.39 1.46
N LYS A 316 -3.30 19.46 0.86
CA LYS A 316 -2.95 20.83 1.25
C LYS A 316 -4.19 21.65 1.58
N PRO A 317 -4.10 22.59 2.52
CA PRO A 317 -5.20 23.51 2.81
C PRO A 317 -5.50 24.38 1.58
N LEU A 318 -6.76 24.74 1.40
CA LEU A 318 -7.17 25.74 0.41
C LEU A 318 -6.63 27.10 0.83
N ARG A 319 -5.75 27.69 0.01
CA ARG A 319 -5.04 28.92 0.33
C ARG A 319 -5.84 30.20 0.14
N GLU A 320 -6.96 30.17 -0.61
CA GLU A 320 -7.71 31.38 -0.92
C GLU A 320 -9.23 31.18 -1.00
N PHE A 321 -9.94 32.15 -0.42
CA PHE A 321 -11.35 32.39 -0.69
C PHE A 321 -11.50 32.88 -2.13
N GLY A 322 -11.78 32.04 -3.07
CA GLY A 322 -11.97 32.44 -4.46
C GLY A 322 -11.92 31.29 -5.47
N ASP A 323 -11.47 30.14 -5.10
CA ASP A 323 -11.60 28.95 -5.93
C ASP A 323 -13.06 28.47 -5.89
N GLU A 324 -13.91 29.09 -6.73
CA GLU A 324 -15.31 28.70 -6.97
C GLU A 324 -15.42 27.28 -7.58
N HIS A 325 -14.31 26.60 -7.77
CA HIS A 325 -14.20 25.28 -8.40
C HIS A 325 -13.84 24.15 -7.43
N ALA A 326 -14.04 24.34 -6.12
CA ALA A 326 -13.91 23.25 -5.16
C ALA A 326 -15.12 22.29 -5.23
N ASP A 327 -15.58 21.97 -6.43
CA ASP A 327 -16.53 20.90 -6.65
C ASP A 327 -15.78 19.56 -6.72
N HIS A 328 -15.43 19.04 -5.55
CA HIS A 328 -15.04 17.65 -5.41
C HIS A 328 -16.28 16.77 -5.56
N SER A 329 -16.94 16.88 -6.70
CA SER A 329 -17.91 15.87 -7.09
C SER A 329 -17.15 14.59 -7.40
N HIS A 330 -16.93 13.77 -6.40
CA HIS A 330 -16.63 12.34 -6.58
C HIS A 330 -17.80 11.64 -7.29
N GLY A 331 -18.27 12.21 -8.41
CA GLY A 331 -19.38 11.66 -9.20
C GLY A 331 -20.75 11.70 -8.53
N SER A 332 -20.86 12.30 -7.34
CA SER A 332 -22.12 12.45 -6.61
C SER A 332 -22.56 13.91 -6.61
N LYS A 333 -23.77 14.17 -7.06
CA LYS A 333 -24.50 15.43 -6.84
C LYS A 333 -24.96 15.57 -5.37
N THR A 334 -24.21 15.04 -4.43
CA THR A 334 -24.45 15.36 -3.03
C THR A 334 -23.90 16.75 -2.81
N SER A 335 -24.79 17.72 -2.78
CA SER A 335 -24.53 19.08 -2.32
C SER A 335 -24.12 19.04 -0.84
N THR A 336 -22.93 18.55 -0.55
CA THR A 336 -22.32 18.72 0.74
C THR A 336 -21.86 20.17 0.81
N ASN A 337 -22.67 21.01 1.42
CA ASN A 337 -22.34 22.41 1.68
C ASN A 337 -21.28 22.60 2.79
N LEU A 338 -20.54 21.57 3.17
CA LEU A 338 -19.38 21.73 4.05
C LEU A 338 -18.24 22.35 3.24
N PRO A 339 -17.59 23.40 3.75
CA PRO A 339 -16.41 23.90 3.09
C PRO A 339 -15.34 22.81 3.12
N VAL A 340 -14.95 22.31 1.94
CA VAL A 340 -13.70 21.55 1.79
C VAL A 340 -12.59 22.50 2.21
N ILE A 341 -11.81 22.11 3.20
CA ILE A 341 -10.73 22.94 3.76
C ILE A 341 -9.35 22.53 3.26
N ALA A 342 -9.25 21.37 2.66
CA ALA A 342 -8.03 20.88 2.03
C ALA A 342 -8.36 20.03 0.79
N LYS A 343 -7.47 20.04 -0.19
CA LYS A 343 -7.59 19.30 -1.44
C LYS A 343 -6.26 18.73 -1.93
N HIS A 344 -6.30 17.87 -2.94
CA HIS A 344 -5.13 17.28 -3.56
C HIS A 344 -5.12 17.40 -5.09
N ASP A 345 -6.21 17.77 -5.74
CA ASP A 345 -6.38 17.84 -7.20
C ASP A 345 -5.82 19.14 -7.82
N PHE A 346 -4.68 19.62 -7.30
CA PHE A 346 -4.01 20.77 -7.87
C PHE A 346 -3.57 20.52 -9.32
N PRO A 347 -3.56 21.55 -10.17
CA PRO A 347 -3.13 21.43 -11.57
C PRO A 347 -1.71 20.86 -11.72
N ASP A 348 -0.81 21.22 -10.80
CA ASP A 348 0.52 20.62 -10.70
C ASP A 348 0.54 19.56 -9.58
N GLY A 349 0.78 18.30 -9.95
CA GLY A 349 0.92 17.22 -8.99
C GLY A 349 2.11 17.36 -8.04
N ASP A 350 3.12 18.13 -8.40
CA ASP A 350 4.28 18.41 -7.55
C ASP A 350 3.92 19.29 -6.35
N ASP A 351 2.77 19.98 -6.36
CA ASP A 351 2.25 20.76 -5.22
C ASP A 351 1.75 19.86 -4.08
N VAL A 352 1.35 18.64 -4.39
CA VAL A 352 0.80 17.67 -3.44
C VAL A 352 1.49 16.30 -3.56
N PRO A 353 2.81 16.25 -3.38
CA PRO A 353 3.54 15.01 -3.53
C PRO A 353 3.03 13.96 -2.54
N GLY A 354 2.94 12.73 -3.01
CA GLY A 354 2.72 11.60 -2.13
C GLY A 354 3.94 11.25 -1.28
N ALA A 355 3.88 10.15 -0.58
CA ALA A 355 4.99 9.63 0.21
C ALA A 355 5.55 8.34 -0.39
N PHE A 356 6.86 8.18 -0.28
CA PHE A 356 7.57 6.95 -0.63
C PHE A 356 8.49 6.56 0.51
N LEU A 357 8.33 5.34 0.99
CA LEU A 357 9.25 4.73 1.94
C LEU A 357 9.51 3.28 1.48
N ALA A 358 10.74 2.82 1.67
CA ALA A 358 11.09 1.44 1.35
C ALA A 358 12.14 0.92 2.33
N MET A 359 11.97 -0.32 2.80
CA MET A 359 12.97 -1.04 3.57
C MET A 359 13.06 -2.50 3.12
N GLY A 360 14.18 -3.14 3.32
CA GLY A 360 14.37 -4.55 2.96
C GLY A 360 15.78 -4.87 2.49
N PRO A 361 15.99 -6.05 1.88
CA PRO A 361 17.30 -6.51 1.47
C PRO A 361 18.02 -5.54 0.53
N GLY A 362 19.20 -5.08 0.93
CA GLY A 362 20.05 -4.21 0.13
C GLY A 362 19.59 -2.76 0.01
N ILE A 363 18.47 -2.39 0.60
CA ILE A 363 18.00 -0.99 0.65
C ILE A 363 18.83 -0.21 1.67
N LYS A 364 19.19 1.04 1.31
CA LYS A 364 19.87 2.00 2.20
C LYS A 364 19.07 2.22 3.47
N LYS A 365 19.76 2.50 4.58
CA LYS A 365 19.10 2.72 5.87
C LYS A 365 19.19 4.18 6.29
N ASN A 366 18.15 4.66 6.95
CA ASN A 366 18.03 6.03 7.46
C ASN A 366 18.44 7.07 6.41
N TYR A 367 17.94 6.90 5.18
CA TYR A 367 18.34 7.71 4.05
C TYR A 367 17.16 8.51 3.50
N GLU A 368 17.19 9.82 3.71
CA GLU A 368 16.23 10.73 3.10
C GLU A 368 16.66 11.04 1.66
N MET A 369 15.78 10.73 0.72
CA MET A 369 16.02 11.03 -0.69
C MET A 369 15.63 12.49 -0.95
N MET A 370 16.58 13.28 -1.38
CA MET A 370 16.38 14.70 -1.68
C MET A 370 15.53 14.89 -2.94
N GLY A 371 14.63 15.86 -2.89
CA GLY A 371 13.68 16.11 -3.96
C GLY A 371 12.58 15.04 -4.01
N PHE A 372 12.40 14.40 -5.17
CA PHE A 372 11.48 13.28 -5.33
C PHE A 372 12.25 11.96 -5.26
N ALA A 373 11.87 11.12 -4.32
CA ALA A 373 12.44 9.79 -4.12
C ALA A 373 12.04 8.83 -5.24
N ALA A 374 10.84 9.00 -5.78
CA ALA A 374 10.27 8.17 -6.82
C ALA A 374 9.17 8.94 -7.57
N SER A 375 8.78 8.45 -8.71
CA SER A 375 7.59 8.85 -9.44
C SER A 375 6.53 7.73 -9.37
N ALA A 376 5.27 8.07 -9.49
CA ALA A 376 4.17 7.11 -9.60
C ALA A 376 4.42 6.06 -10.71
N PHE A 377 5.10 6.46 -11.76
CA PHE A 377 5.45 5.57 -12.87
C PHE A 377 6.52 4.52 -12.50
N ASP A 378 7.35 4.75 -11.49
CA ASP A 378 8.50 3.88 -11.17
C ASP A 378 8.10 2.65 -10.33
N ILE A 379 6.89 2.64 -9.76
CA ILE A 379 6.44 1.59 -8.83
C ILE A 379 6.37 0.24 -9.55
N ALA A 380 5.60 0.12 -10.64
CA ALA A 380 5.47 -1.14 -11.37
C ALA A 380 6.80 -1.66 -11.93
N PRO A 381 7.63 -0.85 -12.64
CA PRO A 381 8.94 -1.29 -13.10
C PRO A 381 9.87 -1.77 -11.98
N THR A 382 9.86 -1.09 -10.83
CA THR A 382 10.67 -1.50 -9.68
C THR A 382 10.24 -2.87 -9.15
N ILE A 383 8.93 -3.10 -9.00
CA ILE A 383 8.39 -4.39 -8.54
C ILE A 383 8.74 -5.51 -9.53
N LEU A 384 8.50 -5.29 -10.84
CA LEU A 384 8.81 -6.28 -11.87
C LEU A 384 10.30 -6.64 -11.86
N HIS A 385 11.17 -5.64 -11.69
CA HIS A 385 12.60 -5.84 -11.60
C HIS A 385 13.00 -6.74 -10.42
N LEU A 386 12.38 -6.58 -9.24
CA LEU A 386 12.63 -7.42 -8.09
C LEU A 386 12.32 -8.90 -8.34
N TYR A 387 11.38 -9.20 -9.23
CA TYR A 387 11.05 -10.56 -9.67
C TYR A 387 11.84 -11.03 -10.91
N GLY A 388 12.80 -10.24 -11.39
CA GLY A 388 13.54 -10.57 -12.60
C GLY A 388 12.71 -10.50 -13.88
N ILE A 389 11.60 -9.77 -13.85
CA ILE A 389 10.70 -9.60 -14.99
C ILE A 389 11.01 -8.29 -15.70
N LYS A 390 11.25 -8.39 -17.00
CA LYS A 390 11.50 -7.19 -17.83
C LYS A 390 10.20 -6.38 -17.95
N PRO A 391 10.21 -5.09 -17.58
CA PRO A 391 9.05 -4.24 -17.76
C PRO A 391 8.63 -4.16 -19.24
N PRO A 392 7.32 -4.19 -19.53
CA PRO A 392 6.80 -3.94 -20.87
C PRO A 392 7.24 -2.58 -21.42
N PRO A 393 7.51 -2.44 -22.73
CA PRO A 393 8.10 -1.24 -23.32
C PRO A 393 7.22 0.02 -23.26
N GLN A 394 5.90 -0.14 -23.02
CA GLN A 394 4.98 0.97 -22.84
C GLN A 394 5.09 1.63 -21.45
N MET A 395 5.65 0.96 -20.46
CA MET A 395 5.89 1.53 -19.13
C MET A 395 6.82 2.72 -19.21
N LYS A 396 6.49 3.81 -18.49
CA LYS A 396 7.22 5.08 -18.55
C LYS A 396 8.25 5.24 -17.45
N GLY A 397 8.07 4.53 -16.34
CA GLY A 397 8.99 4.56 -15.22
C GLY A 397 10.20 3.64 -15.39
N HIS A 398 11.05 3.64 -14.40
CA HIS A 398 12.27 2.85 -14.36
C HIS A 398 12.44 2.15 -13.01
N PHE A 399 13.41 1.26 -12.93
CA PHE A 399 13.80 0.64 -11.66
C PHE A 399 14.51 1.67 -10.77
N LEU A 400 14.09 1.78 -9.52
CA LEU A 400 14.65 2.70 -8.53
C LEU A 400 15.99 2.14 -7.98
N ALA A 401 17.02 2.15 -8.79
CA ALA A 401 18.35 1.66 -8.42
C ALA A 401 18.98 2.44 -7.26
N GLU A 402 18.68 3.73 -7.18
CA GLU A 402 19.24 4.67 -6.21
C GLU A 402 18.83 4.41 -4.76
N ILE A 403 17.78 3.63 -4.51
CA ILE A 403 17.38 3.25 -3.15
C ILE A 403 18.27 2.14 -2.56
N TYR A 404 19.09 1.46 -3.39
CA TYR A 404 19.93 0.34 -2.99
C TYR A 404 21.35 0.77 -2.69
N GLU A 405 22.01 0.08 -1.73
CA GLU A 405 23.41 0.33 -1.32
C GLU A 405 24.40 0.17 -2.47
N ASP A 406 24.16 -0.81 -3.34
CA ASP A 406 25.04 -1.13 -4.47
C ASP A 406 24.51 -0.62 -5.82
N GLY A 407 23.59 0.37 -5.79
CA GLY A 407 22.92 0.85 -7.00
C GLY A 407 22.08 -0.23 -7.69
N GLY A 408 21.58 -1.21 -6.95
CA GLY A 408 20.75 -2.29 -7.49
C GLY A 408 21.50 -3.37 -8.25
N ALA A 409 22.83 -3.45 -8.14
CA ALA A 409 23.65 -4.41 -8.90
C ALA A 409 23.23 -5.87 -8.65
N LYS A 410 22.91 -6.25 -7.40
CA LYS A 410 22.45 -7.59 -7.04
C LYS A 410 21.07 -7.89 -7.60
N GLN A 411 20.17 -6.92 -7.57
CA GLN A 411 18.83 -7.03 -8.11
C GLN A 411 18.87 -7.17 -9.65
N THR A 412 19.77 -6.44 -10.30
CA THR A 412 19.97 -6.50 -11.77
C THR A 412 20.57 -7.83 -12.22
N ALA A 413 21.42 -8.45 -11.42
CA ALA A 413 22.04 -9.73 -11.75
C ALA A 413 21.03 -10.89 -11.85
N SER A 414 19.85 -10.77 -11.25
CA SER A 414 18.80 -11.80 -11.29
C SER A 414 17.96 -11.81 -12.59
N ILE A 415 18.13 -10.80 -13.45
CA ILE A 415 17.35 -10.64 -14.71
C ILE A 415 18.04 -11.28 -15.95
N ARG A 416 19.13 -12.02 -15.76
CA ARG A 416 19.85 -12.66 -16.86
C ARG A 416 19.28 -14.01 -17.28
#